data_f95980105ffab331a0ab4d7df3991edb
#
_entry.id   f95980105ffab331a0ab4d7df3991edb
#
_cell.length_a   1.000
_cell.length_b   1.000
_cell.length_c   1.000
_cell.angle_alpha   90.00
_cell.angle_beta   90.00
_cell.angle_gamma   90.00
#
_symmetry.space_group_name_H-M   'P 1'
#
loop_
_entity.id
_entity.type
_entity.pdbx_description
1 polymer ?
#
loop_
_entity_poly.entity_id
_entity_poly.type
_entity_poly.pdbx_seq_one_letter_code
_entity_poly.pdbx_strand_id
1 'polypeptide(L)'
;MSILIVEDNRVNAKVLMIMLRGEGYQTLVAGNGKQALETASTTAGIQLIITDYMMPEMDGLEFIEKIRALPTFNHVPILVASAYGDLDTVKRAQSVRCDGFLVKPIDKAQLIKRVKQLLRSQPVLLDDHVTMDRFGFVRKDYNALIDEFETQVATVIPIVVLEQGDSDEPLSENLEWLLKELAESASTVGANKFARLYSGCMDGGRLTRSHCPVLLGALQELDMALVAYTESQLKAMGATDAA
;
A
#
# COMPACT_ATOMS: atom_id res chain seq x y z
N MET A 1 3.34 8.38 0.46
CA MET A 1 3.54 7.00 -0.01
C MET A 1 4.98 6.61 0.26
N SER A 2 5.24 5.67 1.20
CA SER A 2 6.60 5.38 1.66
C SER A 2 7.08 4.02 1.17
N ILE A 3 8.26 3.99 0.54
CA ILE A 3 8.97 2.77 0.12
C ILE A 3 10.18 2.60 1.03
N LEU A 4 10.29 1.44 1.69
CA LEU A 4 11.46 1.11 2.49
C LEU A 4 12.54 0.48 1.59
N ILE A 5 13.70 1.10 1.55
CA ILE A 5 14.90 0.61 0.86
C ILE A 5 15.82 0.01 1.91
N VAL A 6 16.17 -1.26 1.76
CA VAL A 6 17.09 -1.98 2.65
C VAL A 6 18.32 -2.35 1.81
N GLU A 7 19.39 -1.61 1.99
CA GLU A 7 20.60 -1.70 1.16
C GLU A 7 21.79 -1.20 1.99
N ASP A 8 22.82 -2.03 2.14
CA ASP A 8 24.01 -1.71 2.94
C ASP A 8 24.97 -0.78 2.21
N ASN A 9 24.98 -0.82 0.89
CA ASN A 9 25.77 0.11 0.09
C ASN A 9 25.08 1.45 -0.05
N ARG A 10 25.64 2.47 0.61
CA ARG A 10 25.08 3.85 0.62
C ARG A 10 24.91 4.47 -0.77
N VAL A 11 25.75 4.09 -1.75
CA VAL A 11 25.64 4.61 -3.11
C VAL A 11 24.44 4.00 -3.81
N ASN A 12 24.28 2.67 -3.70
CA ASN A 12 23.12 1.97 -4.28
C ASN A 12 21.81 2.45 -3.65
N ALA A 13 21.76 2.55 -2.32
CA ALA A 13 20.61 3.10 -1.61
C ALA A 13 20.23 4.50 -2.10
N LYS A 14 21.24 5.38 -2.29
CA LYS A 14 21.02 6.74 -2.79
C LYS A 14 20.54 6.75 -4.25
N VAL A 15 21.02 5.86 -5.10
CA VAL A 15 20.57 5.73 -6.49
C VAL A 15 19.09 5.31 -6.53
N LEU A 16 18.71 4.27 -5.77
CA LEU A 16 17.32 3.84 -5.65
C LEU A 16 16.41 4.96 -5.14
N MET A 17 16.88 5.67 -4.09
CA MET A 17 16.16 6.81 -3.53
C MET A 17 15.92 7.91 -4.58
N ILE A 18 16.92 8.27 -5.38
CA ILE A 18 16.80 9.29 -6.43
C ILE A 18 15.81 8.83 -7.51
N MET A 19 15.91 7.57 -7.96
CA MET A 19 15.02 7.01 -8.97
C MET A 19 13.55 7.04 -8.52
N LEU A 20 13.29 6.66 -7.26
CA LEU A 20 11.94 6.60 -6.70
C LEU A 20 11.37 7.98 -6.39
N ARG A 21 12.16 8.87 -5.80
CA ARG A 21 11.74 10.26 -5.51
C ARG A 21 11.43 11.05 -6.77
N GLY A 22 12.14 10.79 -7.85
CA GLY A 22 11.85 11.39 -9.16
C GLY A 22 10.49 10.99 -9.75
N GLU A 23 9.83 9.98 -9.17
CA GLU A 23 8.47 9.53 -9.52
C GLU A 23 7.44 9.84 -8.40
N GLY A 24 7.80 10.70 -7.43
CA GLY A 24 6.90 11.13 -6.36
C GLY A 24 6.84 10.20 -5.14
N TYR A 25 7.65 9.13 -5.07
CA TYR A 25 7.63 8.22 -3.91
C TYR A 25 8.47 8.78 -2.75
N GLN A 26 7.92 8.76 -1.55
CA GLN A 26 8.72 8.94 -0.33
C GLN A 26 9.55 7.70 -0.05
N THR A 27 10.76 7.87 0.48
CA THR A 27 11.67 6.77 0.70
C THR A 27 12.25 6.80 2.11
N LEU A 28 12.25 5.62 2.75
CA LEU A 28 12.97 5.33 3.98
C LEU A 28 14.16 4.45 3.62
N VAL A 29 15.28 4.60 4.29
CA VAL A 29 16.49 3.82 4.02
C VAL A 29 16.97 3.16 5.31
N ALA A 30 17.22 1.85 5.23
CA ALA A 30 17.86 1.06 6.27
C ALA A 30 19.12 0.39 5.70
N GLY A 31 20.19 0.38 6.45
CA GLY A 31 21.49 -0.16 6.01
C GLY A 31 21.65 -1.68 6.22
N ASN A 32 20.69 -2.35 6.84
CA ASN A 32 20.65 -3.82 7.02
C ASN A 32 19.24 -4.25 7.45
N GLY A 33 19.02 -5.58 7.50
CA GLY A 33 17.73 -6.13 7.89
C GLY A 33 17.27 -5.78 9.31
N LYS A 34 18.19 -5.61 10.28
CA LYS A 34 17.83 -5.23 11.65
C LYS A 34 17.27 -3.81 11.71
N GLN A 35 17.97 -2.86 11.10
CA GLN A 35 17.48 -1.48 10.99
C GLN A 35 16.15 -1.41 10.24
N ALA A 36 15.98 -2.27 9.21
CA ALA A 36 14.72 -2.33 8.47
C ALA A 36 13.57 -2.78 9.34
N LEU A 37 13.74 -3.81 10.19
CA LEU A 37 12.73 -4.25 11.15
C LEU A 37 12.40 -3.16 12.18
N GLU A 38 13.40 -2.47 12.71
CA GLU A 38 13.23 -1.37 13.63
C GLU A 38 12.46 -0.21 12.98
N THR A 39 12.86 0.18 11.75
CA THR A 39 12.15 1.21 10.97
C THR A 39 10.70 0.80 10.71
N ALA A 40 10.47 -0.45 10.35
CA ALA A 40 9.13 -0.98 10.11
C ALA A 40 8.25 -0.96 11.37
N SER A 41 8.82 -1.21 12.55
CA SER A 41 8.07 -1.20 13.81
C SER A 41 7.68 0.21 14.30
N THR A 42 8.43 1.24 13.86
CA THR A 42 8.24 2.63 14.31
C THR A 42 7.57 3.51 13.27
N THR A 43 7.50 3.07 12.02
CA THR A 43 6.98 3.88 10.91
C THR A 43 5.74 3.24 10.30
N ALA A 44 4.62 3.93 10.37
CA ALA A 44 3.40 3.53 9.67
C ALA A 44 3.46 3.90 8.17
N GLY A 45 2.67 3.21 7.35
CA GLY A 45 2.46 3.59 5.95
C GLY A 45 3.56 3.15 4.97
N ILE A 46 4.41 2.18 5.33
CA ILE A 46 5.30 1.50 4.38
C ILE A 46 4.44 0.61 3.47
N GLN A 47 4.57 0.80 2.16
CA GLN A 47 3.67 0.21 1.16
C GLN A 47 4.37 -0.68 0.16
N LEU A 48 5.68 -0.63 0.13
CA LEU A 48 6.55 -1.50 -0.64
C LEU A 48 7.93 -1.53 0.02
N ILE A 49 8.57 -2.67 -0.03
CA ILE A 49 9.93 -2.86 0.46
C ILE A 49 10.80 -3.27 -0.72
N ILE A 50 11.98 -2.67 -0.83
CA ILE A 50 13.03 -3.10 -1.76
C ILE A 50 14.23 -3.48 -0.91
N THR A 51 14.62 -4.74 -0.92
CA THR A 51 15.75 -5.22 -0.12
C THR A 51 16.86 -5.77 -1.00
N ASP A 52 18.11 -5.46 -0.67
CA ASP A 52 19.23 -6.23 -1.19
C ASP A 52 19.15 -7.67 -0.67
N TYR A 53 19.61 -8.60 -1.48
CA TYR A 53 19.76 -9.99 -1.09
C TYR A 53 20.90 -10.18 -0.08
N MET A 54 22.08 -9.61 -0.38
CA MET A 54 23.31 -9.80 0.38
C MET A 54 23.61 -8.58 1.24
N MET A 55 23.38 -8.69 2.54
CA MET A 55 23.68 -7.63 3.50
C MET A 55 24.36 -8.21 4.75
N PRO A 56 25.18 -7.43 5.46
CA PRO A 56 25.78 -7.84 6.73
C PRO A 56 24.70 -7.94 7.83
N GLU A 57 25.01 -8.70 8.87
CA GLU A 57 24.21 -8.91 10.08
C GLU A 57 22.88 -9.68 9.88
N MET A 58 22.13 -9.33 8.86
CA MET A 58 20.86 -9.96 8.49
C MET A 58 20.70 -9.81 6.98
N ASP A 59 20.72 -10.92 6.26
CA ASP A 59 20.53 -10.93 4.82
C ASP A 59 19.07 -10.63 4.43
N GLY A 60 18.84 -10.39 3.12
CA GLY A 60 17.52 -10.00 2.65
C GLY A 60 16.47 -11.09 2.83
N LEU A 61 16.83 -12.37 2.78
CA LEU A 61 15.86 -13.46 2.96
C LEU A 61 15.48 -13.63 4.43
N GLU A 62 16.45 -13.59 5.32
CA GLU A 62 16.20 -13.62 6.76
C GLU A 62 15.35 -12.42 7.19
N PHE A 63 15.61 -11.24 6.60
CA PHE A 63 14.77 -10.06 6.79
C PHE A 63 13.32 -10.32 6.33
N ILE A 64 13.14 -10.90 5.12
CA ILE A 64 11.80 -11.19 4.59
C ILE A 64 11.05 -12.17 5.50
N GLU A 65 11.69 -13.23 5.97
CA GLU A 65 11.06 -14.17 6.90
C GLU A 65 10.56 -13.47 8.16
N LYS A 66 11.38 -12.61 8.75
CA LYS A 66 11.04 -11.88 9.98
C LYS A 66 9.96 -10.83 9.77
N ILE A 67 10.03 -10.06 8.68
CA ILE A 67 9.03 -9.02 8.41
C ILE A 67 7.68 -9.64 8.04
N ARG A 68 7.66 -10.79 7.34
CA ARG A 68 6.43 -11.54 7.02
C ARG A 68 5.76 -12.16 8.25
N ALA A 69 6.50 -12.40 9.33
CA ALA A 69 5.94 -12.82 10.60
C ALA A 69 5.17 -11.71 11.33
N LEU A 70 5.36 -10.44 10.91
CA LEU A 70 4.60 -9.32 11.44
C LEU A 70 3.28 -9.18 10.65
N PRO A 71 2.10 -9.30 11.28
CA PRO A 71 0.80 -9.23 10.60
C PRO A 71 0.65 -7.98 9.72
N THR A 72 1.14 -6.84 10.18
CA THR A 72 1.10 -5.55 9.47
C THR A 72 1.86 -5.53 8.16
N PHE A 73 2.80 -6.45 7.93
CA PHE A 73 3.63 -6.51 6.73
C PHE A 73 3.38 -7.74 5.85
N ASN A 74 2.45 -8.60 6.25
CA ASN A 74 2.17 -9.84 5.50
C ASN A 74 1.70 -9.58 4.06
N HIS A 75 1.05 -8.43 3.82
CA HIS A 75 0.52 -8.00 2.53
C HIS A 75 1.38 -6.95 1.81
N VAL A 76 2.40 -6.40 2.47
CA VAL A 76 3.27 -5.38 1.85
C VAL A 76 4.17 -6.03 0.81
N PRO A 77 4.15 -5.63 -0.47
CA PRO A 77 4.98 -6.22 -1.49
C PRO A 77 6.46 -6.01 -1.23
N ILE A 78 7.26 -7.04 -1.51
CA ILE A 78 8.72 -7.04 -1.34
C ILE A 78 9.39 -7.38 -2.65
N LEU A 79 10.27 -6.48 -3.12
CA LEU A 79 11.20 -6.70 -4.22
C LEU A 79 12.59 -7.02 -3.67
N VAL A 80 13.18 -8.08 -4.18
CA VAL A 80 14.56 -8.45 -3.85
C VAL A 80 15.50 -7.99 -4.96
N ALA A 81 16.51 -7.21 -4.61
CA ALA A 81 17.58 -6.82 -5.52
C ALA A 81 18.74 -7.85 -5.41
N SER A 82 19.14 -8.42 -6.53
CA SER A 82 20.19 -9.46 -6.55
C SER A 82 21.16 -9.27 -7.72
N ALA A 83 22.40 -9.72 -7.56
CA ALA A 83 23.36 -9.75 -8.66
C ALA A 83 22.94 -10.82 -9.68
N TYR A 84 23.29 -10.59 -10.95
CA TYR A 84 22.98 -11.48 -12.06
C TYR A 84 23.67 -12.85 -11.90
N GLY A 85 22.90 -13.93 -12.01
CA GLY A 85 23.44 -15.28 -12.18
C GLY A 85 23.25 -16.28 -11.04
N ASP A 86 22.58 -15.90 -9.93
CA ASP A 86 22.37 -16.83 -8.82
C ASP A 86 20.97 -17.47 -8.86
N LEU A 87 20.86 -18.58 -9.63
CA LEU A 87 19.63 -19.38 -9.71
C LEU A 87 19.22 -19.98 -8.35
N ASP A 88 20.17 -20.22 -7.45
CA ASP A 88 19.89 -20.74 -6.12
C ASP A 88 19.26 -19.64 -5.23
N THR A 89 19.67 -18.39 -5.40
CA THR A 89 19.04 -17.22 -4.78
C THR A 89 17.60 -17.08 -5.21
N VAL A 90 17.30 -17.23 -6.48
CA VAL A 90 15.91 -17.13 -6.99
C VAL A 90 15.02 -18.24 -6.40
N LYS A 91 15.52 -19.48 -6.31
CA LYS A 91 14.78 -20.60 -5.70
C LYS A 91 14.54 -20.38 -4.20
N ARG A 92 15.56 -19.94 -3.46
CA ARG A 92 15.43 -19.65 -2.02
C ARG A 92 14.50 -18.49 -1.75
N ALA A 93 14.56 -17.45 -2.56
CA ALA A 93 13.68 -16.29 -2.41
C ALA A 93 12.21 -16.59 -2.78
N GLN A 94 11.95 -17.57 -3.65
CA GLN A 94 10.58 -18.05 -3.89
C GLN A 94 9.97 -18.72 -2.65
N SER A 95 10.78 -19.31 -1.77
CA SER A 95 10.30 -19.94 -0.53
C SER A 95 9.92 -18.93 0.56
N VAL A 96 10.42 -17.69 0.50
CA VAL A 96 10.21 -16.66 1.54
C VAL A 96 9.16 -15.60 1.19
N ARG A 97 8.26 -15.87 0.22
CA ARG A 97 7.17 -14.96 -0.19
C ARG A 97 7.63 -13.55 -0.60
N CYS A 98 8.65 -13.47 -1.47
CA CYS A 98 8.94 -12.21 -2.18
C CYS A 98 8.00 -12.06 -3.39
N ASP A 99 7.68 -10.82 -3.76
CA ASP A 99 6.73 -10.50 -4.83
C ASP A 99 7.43 -10.21 -6.17
N GLY A 100 8.75 -10.21 -6.17
CA GLY A 100 9.53 -10.08 -7.39
C GLY A 100 11.01 -9.80 -7.17
N PHE A 101 11.73 -9.77 -8.30
CA PHE A 101 13.18 -9.58 -8.32
C PHE A 101 13.56 -8.40 -9.20
N LEU A 102 14.64 -7.73 -8.81
CA LEU A 102 15.37 -6.74 -9.59
C LEU A 102 16.79 -7.23 -9.76
N VAL A 103 17.26 -7.26 -10.99
CA VAL A 103 18.66 -7.66 -11.29
C VAL A 103 19.55 -6.44 -11.24
N LYS A 104 20.64 -6.48 -10.50
CA LYS A 104 21.66 -5.42 -10.46
C LYS A 104 22.58 -5.52 -11.68
N PRO A 105 22.94 -4.41 -12.34
CA PRO A 105 22.58 -3.03 -11.99
C PRO A 105 21.11 -2.71 -12.28
N ILE A 106 20.44 -2.02 -11.34
CA ILE A 106 19.01 -1.76 -11.43
C ILE A 106 18.76 -0.65 -12.45
N ASP A 107 17.99 -0.97 -13.48
CA ASP A 107 17.50 -0.02 -14.46
C ASP A 107 16.27 0.75 -13.93
N LYS A 108 16.25 2.08 -14.13
CA LYS A 108 15.15 2.94 -13.63
C LYS A 108 13.81 2.51 -14.21
N ALA A 109 13.72 2.23 -15.50
CA ALA A 109 12.45 1.91 -16.16
C ALA A 109 11.89 0.57 -15.64
N GLN A 110 12.76 -0.44 -15.43
CA GLN A 110 12.38 -1.71 -14.84
C GLN A 110 11.93 -1.55 -13.40
N LEU A 111 12.66 -0.80 -12.57
CA LEU A 111 12.30 -0.50 -11.19
C LEU A 111 10.90 0.11 -11.12
N ILE A 112 10.69 1.20 -11.83
CA ILE A 112 9.42 1.94 -11.79
C ILE A 112 8.26 1.09 -12.32
N LYS A 113 8.49 0.33 -13.40
CA LYS A 113 7.48 -0.61 -13.92
C LYS A 113 7.05 -1.63 -12.87
N ARG A 114 8.02 -2.26 -12.16
CA ARG A 114 7.74 -3.25 -11.11
C ARG A 114 7.05 -2.63 -9.90
N VAL A 115 7.52 -1.48 -9.44
CA VAL A 115 6.91 -0.74 -8.35
C VAL A 115 5.45 -0.40 -8.66
N LYS A 116 5.18 0.21 -9.84
CA LYS A 116 3.81 0.54 -10.28
C LYS A 116 2.93 -0.71 -10.40
N GLN A 117 3.46 -1.81 -10.93
CA GLN A 117 2.73 -3.07 -11.05
C GLN A 117 2.31 -3.63 -9.68
N LEU A 118 3.25 -3.73 -8.74
CA LEU A 118 2.97 -4.27 -7.41
C LEU A 118 2.04 -3.39 -6.59
N LEU A 119 2.17 -2.08 -6.71
CA LEU A 119 1.27 -1.15 -6.02
C LEU A 119 -0.15 -1.16 -6.60
N ARG A 120 -0.32 -1.43 -7.90
CA ARG A 120 -1.64 -1.58 -8.54
C ARG A 120 -2.33 -2.90 -8.18
N SER A 121 -1.55 -3.97 -7.98
CA SER A 121 -2.08 -5.30 -7.64
C SER A 121 -2.47 -5.47 -6.17
N GLN A 122 -2.31 -4.44 -5.35
CA GLN A 122 -2.71 -4.47 -3.95
C GLN A 122 -4.24 -4.62 -3.84
N PRO A 123 -4.74 -5.38 -2.87
CA PRO A 123 -6.17 -5.46 -2.63
C PRO A 123 -6.76 -4.09 -2.31
N VAL A 124 -7.99 -3.88 -2.73
CA VAL A 124 -8.73 -2.63 -2.47
C VAL A 124 -8.98 -2.48 -0.97
N LEU A 125 -9.41 -3.57 -0.33
CA LEU A 125 -9.49 -3.73 1.12
C LEU A 125 -8.47 -4.77 1.57
N LEU A 126 -7.78 -4.52 2.67
CA LEU A 126 -6.96 -5.51 3.33
C LEU A 126 -7.85 -6.57 3.99
N ASP A 127 -7.25 -7.75 4.24
CA ASP A 127 -7.85 -8.76 5.11
C ASP A 127 -8.21 -8.14 6.46
N ASP A 128 -9.43 -8.39 6.93
CA ASP A 128 -9.99 -7.80 8.14
C ASP A 128 -9.21 -8.21 9.40
N HIS A 129 -8.70 -9.45 9.46
CA HIS A 129 -7.84 -9.90 10.56
C HIS A 129 -6.57 -9.04 10.65
N VAL A 130 -5.94 -8.74 9.51
CA VAL A 130 -4.74 -7.89 9.46
C VAL A 130 -5.05 -6.49 10.00
N THR A 131 -6.20 -5.93 9.63
CA THR A 131 -6.60 -4.59 10.05
C THR A 131 -6.99 -4.57 11.53
N MET A 132 -7.77 -5.54 11.98
CA MET A 132 -8.16 -5.67 13.39
C MET A 132 -6.96 -5.86 14.30
N ASP A 133 -6.02 -6.74 13.95
CA ASP A 133 -4.80 -6.98 14.74
C ASP A 133 -3.94 -5.73 14.84
N ARG A 134 -3.83 -4.99 13.74
CA ARG A 134 -3.04 -3.74 13.67
C ARG A 134 -3.53 -2.67 14.65
N PHE A 135 -4.85 -2.53 14.77
CA PHE A 135 -5.46 -1.46 15.58
C PHE A 135 -6.06 -1.97 16.90
N GLY A 136 -6.00 -3.28 17.16
CA GLY A 136 -6.59 -3.89 18.36
C GLY A 136 -8.12 -3.88 18.36
N PHE A 137 -8.76 -3.88 17.19
CA PHE A 137 -10.22 -3.89 17.09
C PHE A 137 -10.79 -5.28 17.37
N VAL A 138 -11.93 -5.32 18.05
CA VAL A 138 -12.78 -6.51 18.05
C VAL A 138 -13.73 -6.47 16.85
N ARG A 139 -14.17 -7.66 16.38
CA ARG A 139 -14.99 -7.81 15.17
C ARG A 139 -16.19 -6.87 15.11
N LYS A 140 -16.91 -6.72 16.21
CA LYS A 140 -18.10 -5.86 16.28
C LYS A 140 -17.77 -4.40 15.99
N ASP A 141 -16.70 -3.89 16.58
CA ASP A 141 -16.31 -2.48 16.42
C ASP A 141 -15.76 -2.24 15.01
N TYR A 142 -15.00 -3.21 14.47
CA TYR A 142 -14.50 -3.12 13.10
C TYR A 142 -15.64 -3.12 12.08
N ASN A 143 -16.66 -3.96 12.23
CA ASN A 143 -17.81 -3.97 11.33
C ASN A 143 -18.58 -2.63 11.38
N ALA A 144 -18.75 -2.06 12.58
CA ALA A 144 -19.38 -0.73 12.70
C ALA A 144 -18.57 0.38 12.01
N LEU A 145 -17.23 0.30 12.03
CA LEU A 145 -16.36 1.23 11.29
C LEU A 145 -16.47 1.03 9.78
N ILE A 146 -16.60 -0.19 9.30
CA ILE A 146 -16.82 -0.50 7.87
C ILE A 146 -18.16 0.08 7.39
N ASP A 147 -19.24 -0.12 8.15
CA ASP A 147 -20.57 0.39 7.81
C ASP A 147 -20.58 1.93 7.72
N GLU A 148 -19.93 2.61 8.66
CA GLU A 148 -19.77 4.06 8.64
C GLU A 148 -18.93 4.52 7.44
N PHE A 149 -17.83 3.81 7.16
CA PHE A 149 -16.95 4.13 6.04
C PHE A 149 -17.64 3.90 4.69
N GLU A 150 -18.44 2.84 4.54
CA GLU A 150 -19.27 2.58 3.35
C GLU A 150 -20.23 3.74 3.11
N THR A 151 -20.88 4.24 4.17
CA THR A 151 -21.77 5.41 4.10
C THR A 151 -21.03 6.67 3.62
N GLN A 152 -19.80 6.89 4.11
CA GLN A 152 -18.96 8.01 3.67
C GLN A 152 -18.59 7.87 2.18
N VAL A 153 -18.18 6.70 1.71
CA VAL A 153 -17.86 6.43 0.30
C VAL A 153 -19.08 6.69 -0.58
N ALA A 154 -20.25 6.16 -0.22
CA ALA A 154 -21.49 6.37 -0.95
C ALA A 154 -21.91 7.85 -1.04
N THR A 155 -21.60 8.64 -0.03
CA THR A 155 -21.87 10.09 0.01
C THR A 155 -20.95 10.88 -0.91
N VAL A 156 -19.68 10.49 -1.01
CA VAL A 156 -18.65 11.22 -1.77
C VAL A 156 -18.75 10.98 -3.27
N ILE A 157 -19.09 9.76 -3.69
CA ILE A 157 -19.15 9.37 -5.11
C ILE A 157 -20.01 10.32 -5.96
N PRO A 158 -21.27 10.64 -5.60
CA PRO A 158 -22.12 11.55 -6.39
C PRO A 158 -21.52 12.95 -6.53
N ILE A 159 -20.83 13.45 -5.49
CA ILE A 159 -20.23 14.78 -5.50
C ILE A 159 -19.03 14.80 -6.46
N VAL A 160 -18.20 13.76 -6.45
CA VAL A 160 -17.09 13.62 -7.42
C VAL A 160 -17.60 13.57 -8.86
N VAL A 161 -18.73 12.87 -9.10
CA VAL A 161 -19.35 12.80 -10.43
C VAL A 161 -19.81 14.18 -10.90
N LEU A 162 -20.34 15.01 -10.01
CA LEU A 162 -20.81 16.35 -10.35
C LEU A 162 -19.68 17.34 -10.63
N GLU A 163 -18.53 17.16 -10.00
CA GLU A 163 -17.37 18.05 -10.13
C GLU A 163 -16.33 17.57 -11.15
N GLN A 164 -16.49 16.38 -11.75
CA GLN A 164 -15.55 15.88 -12.73
C GLN A 164 -15.44 16.78 -13.97
N GLY A 165 -14.24 16.88 -14.52
CA GLY A 165 -13.95 17.65 -15.73
C GLY A 165 -12.48 17.54 -16.13
N ASP A 166 -12.15 18.00 -17.33
CA ASP A 166 -10.78 17.95 -17.86
C ASP A 166 -9.99 19.25 -17.57
N SER A 167 -10.48 20.08 -16.65
CA SER A 167 -9.84 21.36 -16.31
C SER A 167 -8.96 21.25 -15.05
N ASP A 168 -7.95 22.12 -15.01
CA ASP A 168 -7.10 22.28 -13.81
C ASP A 168 -7.76 23.23 -12.76
N GLU A 169 -9.06 23.50 -12.90
CA GLU A 169 -9.81 24.22 -11.87
C GLU A 169 -9.81 23.42 -10.57
N PRO A 170 -9.62 24.09 -9.42
CA PRO A 170 -9.67 23.44 -8.12
C PRO A 170 -11.05 22.84 -7.86
N LEU A 171 -11.09 21.76 -7.08
CA LEU A 171 -12.33 21.21 -6.54
C LEU A 171 -12.98 22.21 -5.57
N SER A 172 -14.28 22.05 -5.31
CA SER A 172 -14.94 22.78 -4.25
C SER A 172 -14.28 22.46 -2.90
N GLU A 173 -14.24 23.42 -1.99
CA GLU A 173 -13.70 23.24 -0.64
C GLU A 173 -14.39 22.09 0.10
N ASN A 174 -15.69 21.91 -0.13
CA ASN A 174 -16.47 20.84 0.45
C ASN A 174 -16.01 19.45 -0.04
N LEU A 175 -15.82 19.27 -1.36
CA LEU A 175 -15.36 18.00 -1.91
C LEU A 175 -13.91 17.69 -1.50
N GLU A 176 -13.04 18.70 -1.50
CA GLU A 176 -11.65 18.55 -1.07
C GLU A 176 -11.56 18.09 0.38
N TRP A 177 -12.40 18.68 1.27
CA TRP A 177 -12.51 18.27 2.67
C TRP A 177 -13.04 16.84 2.82
N LEU A 178 -14.11 16.47 2.11
CA LEU A 178 -14.69 15.13 2.17
C LEU A 178 -13.72 14.05 1.68
N LEU A 179 -12.98 14.30 0.60
CA LEU A 179 -11.98 13.38 0.08
C LEU A 179 -10.80 13.21 1.05
N LYS A 180 -10.43 14.28 1.75
CA LYS A 180 -9.38 14.24 2.77
C LYS A 180 -9.81 13.37 3.96
N GLU A 181 -10.98 13.63 4.53
CA GLU A 181 -11.56 12.86 5.65
C GLU A 181 -11.65 11.37 5.28
N LEU A 182 -12.15 11.08 4.07
CA LEU A 182 -12.27 9.72 3.58
C LEU A 182 -10.89 9.04 3.43
N ALA A 183 -9.88 9.75 2.94
CA ALA A 183 -8.54 9.21 2.78
C ALA A 183 -7.84 8.93 4.12
N GLU A 184 -8.08 9.77 5.13
CA GLU A 184 -7.59 9.56 6.50
C GLU A 184 -8.26 8.33 7.13
N SER A 185 -9.56 8.18 7.01
CA SER A 185 -10.34 7.04 7.50
C SER A 185 -9.99 5.74 6.76
N ALA A 186 -9.70 5.81 5.46
CA ALA A 186 -9.40 4.67 4.62
C ALA A 186 -8.27 3.77 5.14
N SER A 187 -7.23 4.37 5.71
CA SER A 187 -6.10 3.61 6.28
C SER A 187 -6.49 2.82 7.54
N THR A 188 -7.47 3.30 8.29
CA THR A 188 -7.96 2.68 9.52
C THR A 188 -8.82 1.44 9.23
N VAL A 189 -9.58 1.45 8.14
CA VAL A 189 -10.42 0.33 7.72
C VAL A 189 -9.73 -0.61 6.73
N GLY A 190 -8.46 -0.39 6.42
CA GLY A 190 -7.71 -1.23 5.50
C GLY A 190 -7.87 -0.87 4.02
N ALA A 191 -8.54 0.22 3.68
CA ALA A 191 -8.72 0.71 2.30
C ALA A 191 -7.49 1.49 1.78
N ASN A 192 -6.31 0.94 1.98
CA ASN A 192 -5.03 1.61 1.73
C ASN A 192 -4.81 1.99 0.26
N LYS A 193 -5.45 1.29 -0.69
CA LYS A 193 -5.35 1.60 -2.12
C LYS A 193 -5.91 2.99 -2.43
N PHE A 194 -7.09 3.32 -1.87
CA PHE A 194 -7.69 4.65 -2.03
C PHE A 194 -6.86 5.75 -1.36
N ALA A 195 -6.46 5.57 -0.09
CA ALA A 195 -5.65 6.54 0.63
C ALA A 195 -4.34 6.90 -0.12
N ARG A 196 -3.71 5.90 -0.73
CA ARG A 196 -2.50 6.10 -1.55
C ARG A 196 -2.76 6.92 -2.79
N LEU A 197 -3.82 6.57 -3.51
CA LEU A 197 -4.16 7.25 -4.76
C LEU A 197 -4.50 8.71 -4.51
N TYR A 198 -5.27 8.99 -3.46
CA TYR A 198 -5.54 10.35 -3.00
C TYR A 198 -4.26 11.12 -2.69
N SER A 199 -3.35 10.53 -1.90
CA SER A 199 -2.06 11.15 -1.59
C SER A 199 -1.24 11.45 -2.85
N GLY A 200 -1.22 10.54 -3.82
CA GLY A 200 -0.54 10.75 -5.11
C GLY A 200 -1.12 11.91 -5.92
N CYS A 201 -2.42 12.12 -5.87
CA CYS A 201 -3.06 13.29 -6.50
C CYS A 201 -2.69 14.60 -5.77
N MET A 202 -2.46 14.55 -4.46
CA MET A 202 -2.07 15.71 -3.64
C MET A 202 -0.60 16.11 -3.77
N ASP A 203 0.27 15.26 -4.31
CA ASP A 203 1.71 15.57 -4.49
C ASP A 203 1.94 16.78 -5.42
N GLY A 204 0.95 17.17 -6.23
CA GLY A 204 0.91 18.41 -7.01
C GLY A 204 0.44 19.66 -6.23
N GLY A 205 0.06 19.52 -4.95
CA GLY A 205 -0.30 20.58 -4.02
C GLY A 205 -1.79 20.79 -3.80
N ARG A 206 -2.65 20.67 -4.80
CA ARG A 206 -4.11 20.82 -4.70
C ARG A 206 -4.84 19.90 -5.67
N LEU A 207 -6.00 19.39 -5.24
CA LEU A 207 -6.86 18.60 -6.12
C LEU A 207 -7.56 19.51 -7.14
N THR A 208 -7.65 19.03 -8.37
CA THR A 208 -8.34 19.69 -9.46
C THR A 208 -9.36 18.75 -10.10
N ARG A 209 -10.23 19.29 -10.93
CA ARG A 209 -11.28 18.51 -11.63
C ARG A 209 -10.70 17.42 -12.52
N SER A 210 -9.50 17.61 -13.05
CA SER A 210 -8.78 16.59 -13.84
C SER A 210 -8.39 15.35 -13.02
N HIS A 211 -8.35 15.41 -11.69
CA HIS A 211 -8.14 14.26 -10.80
C HIS A 211 -9.41 13.42 -10.56
N CYS A 212 -10.60 14.00 -10.78
CA CYS A 212 -11.89 13.34 -10.49
C CYS A 212 -12.07 11.98 -11.18
N PRO A 213 -11.73 11.77 -12.47
CA PRO A 213 -11.91 10.47 -13.11
C PRO A 213 -11.12 9.35 -12.44
N VAL A 214 -9.90 9.66 -11.98
CA VAL A 214 -9.03 8.69 -11.29
C VAL A 214 -9.52 8.40 -9.88
N LEU A 215 -9.94 9.44 -9.15
CA LEU A 215 -10.52 9.30 -7.81
C LEU A 215 -11.86 8.55 -7.86
N LEU A 216 -12.70 8.86 -8.83
CA LEU A 216 -13.99 8.19 -9.03
C LEU A 216 -13.82 6.70 -9.29
N GLY A 217 -12.89 6.33 -10.18
CA GLY A 217 -12.59 4.92 -10.44
C GLY A 217 -12.16 4.16 -9.17
N ALA A 218 -11.31 4.78 -8.35
CA ALA A 218 -10.88 4.17 -7.10
C ALA A 218 -12.00 4.10 -6.04
N LEU A 219 -12.87 5.09 -5.98
CA LEU A 219 -14.04 5.09 -5.10
C LEU A 219 -15.06 4.02 -5.48
N GLN A 220 -15.32 3.83 -6.78
CA GLN A 220 -16.21 2.79 -7.28
C GLN A 220 -15.66 1.39 -7.00
N GLU A 221 -14.35 1.16 -7.20
CA GLU A 221 -13.73 -0.10 -6.82
C GLU A 221 -13.83 -0.36 -5.31
N LEU A 222 -13.68 0.69 -4.50
CA LEU A 222 -13.77 0.62 -3.05
C LEU A 222 -15.20 0.32 -2.60
N ASP A 223 -16.19 0.99 -3.16
CA ASP A 223 -17.61 0.75 -2.90
C ASP A 223 -17.99 -0.72 -3.18
N MET A 224 -17.62 -1.24 -4.34
CA MET A 224 -17.85 -2.65 -4.66
C MET A 224 -17.16 -3.62 -3.69
N ALA A 225 -15.97 -3.29 -3.21
CA ALA A 225 -15.24 -4.13 -2.27
C ALA A 225 -15.87 -4.11 -0.87
N LEU A 226 -16.38 -2.95 -0.43
CA LEU A 226 -17.11 -2.79 0.84
C LEU A 226 -18.42 -3.57 0.82
N VAL A 227 -19.23 -3.43 -0.22
CA VAL A 227 -20.47 -4.19 -0.40
C VAL A 227 -20.20 -5.70 -0.38
N ALA A 228 -19.18 -6.17 -1.10
CA ALA A 228 -18.82 -7.59 -1.11
C ALA A 228 -18.37 -8.08 0.28
N TYR A 229 -17.64 -7.26 1.02
CA TYR A 229 -17.25 -7.56 2.40
C TYR A 229 -18.47 -7.69 3.30
N THR A 230 -19.37 -6.70 3.30
CA THR A 230 -20.59 -6.67 4.13
C THR A 230 -21.48 -7.87 3.83
N GLU A 231 -21.71 -8.20 2.55
CA GLU A 231 -22.44 -9.41 2.15
C GLU A 231 -21.81 -10.71 2.65
N SER A 232 -20.46 -10.78 2.63
CA SER A 232 -19.75 -11.96 3.11
C SER A 232 -19.90 -12.14 4.62
N GLN A 233 -19.88 -11.04 5.40
CA GLN A 233 -20.11 -11.07 6.85
C GLN A 233 -21.53 -11.49 7.19
N LEU A 234 -22.53 -10.99 6.47
CA LEU A 234 -23.95 -11.39 6.64
C LEU A 234 -24.16 -12.88 6.37
N LYS A 235 -23.54 -13.43 5.33
CA LYS A 235 -23.58 -14.87 5.02
C LYS A 235 -22.92 -15.71 6.13
N ALA A 236 -21.80 -15.25 6.68
CA ALA A 236 -21.11 -15.93 7.77
C ALA A 236 -21.94 -15.95 9.07
N MET A 237 -22.64 -14.86 9.38
CA MET A 237 -23.53 -14.76 10.52
C MET A 237 -24.78 -15.64 10.36
N GLY A 238 -25.41 -15.68 9.16
CA GLY A 238 -26.58 -16.52 8.88
C GLY A 238 -26.26 -18.02 8.86
N ALA A 239 -25.02 -18.42 8.62
CA ALA A 239 -24.59 -19.81 8.71
C ALA A 239 -24.35 -20.30 10.15
N THR A 240 -24.11 -19.39 11.10
CA THR A 240 -23.94 -19.72 12.52
C THR A 240 -25.28 -19.87 13.28
N ASP A 241 -26.36 -19.26 12.78
CA ASP A 241 -27.70 -19.40 13.37
C ASP A 241 -28.45 -20.67 12.90
N ALA A 242 -27.89 -21.42 11.92
CA ALA A 242 -28.48 -22.64 11.36
C ALA A 242 -27.78 -23.93 11.80
N ALA A 243 -26.82 -23.87 12.71
CA ALA A 243 -26.06 -24.99 13.28
C ALA A 243 -26.29 -25.11 14.79
#